data_a1b31d8610ff2376026b6ede023234b6
#
_entry.id   a1b31d8610ff2376026b6ede023234b6
#
_cell.length_a   1.000
_cell.length_b   1.000
_cell.length_c   1.000
_cell.angle_alpha   90.00
_cell.angle_beta   90.00
_cell.angle_gamma   90.00
#
_symmetry.space_group_name_H-M   'P 1'
#
loop_
_entity.id
_entity.type
_entity.pdbx_description
1 polymer ?
#
loop_
_entity_poly.entity_id
_entity_poly.type
_entity_poly.pdbx_seq_one_letter_code
_entity_poly.pdbx_strand_id
1 'polypeptide(L)'
;MRRLLLLAAVAVVAGCGGGSNSSTSTAPKLTPLVTQGPLNSGPDEVWFYAAKGKPRSLVIFLHGFGGPTEETPANHLPWLKHLAANGSDVVYPRYEVGGSPDPFPSIDAAVRTATEKLGKPHVPVVVIGYSRGGRIAVDYAALRARVGYEPKLVLTVFPALYSPHERLAPFKYLDGKMKLAIMLGDEDTSVGFEGGRTILARLKLANFPPSQIKLIGVKSHGKFKATHLSVLDDSPAARRAFWLPTDRLIDSVR
;
A
#
# COMPACT_ATOMS: atom_id res chain seq x y z
N MET A 1 44.14 -50.13 51.17
CA MET A 1 43.38 -50.62 52.33
C MET A 1 41.91 -50.46 52.06
N ARG A 2 41.12 -51.59 52.20
CA ARG A 2 39.70 -51.76 52.39
C ARG A 2 38.77 -51.03 51.41
N ARG A 3 38.20 -51.65 50.39
CA ARG A 3 36.98 -52.56 50.38
C ARG A 3 35.83 -52.00 51.16
N LEU A 4 34.74 -51.61 50.44
CA LEU A 4 33.45 -52.22 50.69
C LEU A 4 32.52 -52.09 49.45
N LEU A 5 32.07 -53.22 49.00
CA LEU A 5 30.95 -53.43 48.11
C LEU A 5 29.64 -53.30 48.92
N LEU A 6 28.59 -52.83 48.30
CA LEU A 6 27.25 -53.28 48.62
C LEU A 6 26.34 -53.23 47.37
N LEU A 7 25.72 -54.36 47.17
CA LEU A 7 24.80 -54.75 46.10
C LEU A 7 23.35 -54.31 46.38
N ALA A 8 22.59 -54.40 45.32
CA ALA A 8 21.15 -54.69 45.19
C ALA A 8 20.23 -53.47 45.37
N ALA A 9 19.16 -53.30 44.61
CA ALA A 9 18.18 -54.23 44.07
C ALA A 9 17.48 -53.68 42.84
N VAL A 10 17.12 -54.56 41.92
CA VAL A 10 16.25 -54.38 40.77
C VAL A 10 14.79 -54.30 41.25
N ALA A 11 14.05 -53.29 40.75
CA ALA A 11 12.57 -53.34 40.72
C ALA A 11 12.10 -52.93 39.34
N VAL A 12 11.68 -53.94 38.58
CA VAL A 12 10.96 -53.79 37.33
C VAL A 12 9.49 -53.53 37.70
N VAL A 13 8.98 -52.35 37.28
CA VAL A 13 7.51 -52.13 37.24
C VAL A 13 7.16 -51.81 35.80
N ALA A 14 6.53 -52.77 35.16
CA ALA A 14 5.80 -52.58 33.92
C ALA A 14 4.51 -51.81 34.22
N GLY A 15 4.38 -50.60 33.62
CA GLY A 15 3.16 -49.81 33.66
C GLY A 15 2.79 -49.43 32.25
N CYS A 16 1.81 -50.13 31.66
CA CYS A 16 1.08 -49.65 30.49
C CYS A 16 0.34 -48.35 30.83
N GLY A 17 0.52 -47.32 30.03
CA GLY A 17 -0.23 -46.07 30.23
C GLY A 17 -0.15 -45.16 29.02
N GLY A 18 -1.20 -45.20 28.23
CA GLY A 18 -1.78 -44.30 27.30
C GLY A 18 -0.95 -43.08 26.84
N GLY A 19 -0.52 -43.11 25.60
CA GLY A 19 -0.03 -41.93 24.89
C GLY A 19 -1.16 -40.95 24.60
N SER A 20 -1.31 -39.92 25.43
CA SER A 20 -2.06 -38.74 25.08
C SER A 20 -1.18 -37.86 24.20
N ASN A 21 -1.38 -37.95 22.86
CA ASN A 21 -0.90 -36.96 21.91
C ASN A 21 -1.60 -35.64 22.21
N SER A 22 -1.04 -34.83 23.09
CA SER A 22 -1.34 -33.43 23.16
C SER A 22 -0.72 -32.74 21.93
N SER A 23 -1.48 -32.70 20.84
CA SER A 23 -1.24 -31.77 19.74
C SER A 23 -1.37 -30.37 20.29
N THR A 24 -0.27 -29.79 20.74
CA THR A 24 -0.14 -28.36 20.97
C THR A 24 -0.35 -27.68 19.63
N SER A 25 -1.61 -27.27 19.37
CA SER A 25 -1.95 -26.31 18.35
C SER A 25 -1.22 -25.03 18.70
N THR A 26 -0.02 -24.85 18.16
CA THR A 26 0.67 -23.56 18.16
C THR A 26 -0.15 -22.63 17.28
N ALA A 27 -1.03 -21.85 17.92
CA ALA A 27 -1.66 -20.70 17.26
C ALA A 27 -0.56 -19.91 16.56
N PRO A 28 -0.75 -19.48 15.29
CA PRO A 28 0.28 -18.75 14.56
C PRO A 28 0.63 -17.52 15.38
N LYS A 29 1.90 -17.42 15.78
CA LYS A 29 2.46 -16.27 16.49
C LYS A 29 2.25 -15.07 15.58
N LEU A 30 1.32 -14.18 15.94
CA LEU A 30 1.04 -12.96 15.18
C LEU A 30 2.34 -12.16 15.10
N THR A 31 2.96 -12.15 13.91
CA THR A 31 4.16 -11.37 13.67
C THR A 31 3.81 -9.90 13.87
N PRO A 32 4.56 -9.15 14.68
CA PRO A 32 4.34 -7.72 14.82
C PRO A 32 4.40 -7.05 13.45
N LEU A 33 3.64 -5.98 13.22
CA LEU A 33 3.74 -5.13 12.05
C LEU A 33 5.19 -4.67 11.90
N VAL A 34 5.93 -5.30 10.99
CA VAL A 34 7.35 -4.99 10.78
C VAL A 34 7.39 -3.81 9.82
N THR A 35 7.68 -2.63 10.35
CA THR A 35 8.09 -1.49 9.55
C THR A 35 9.58 -1.63 9.28
N GLN A 36 9.96 -1.67 8.01
CA GLN A 36 11.36 -1.60 7.60
C GLN A 36 11.57 -0.35 6.76
N GLY A 37 12.65 0.34 7.00
CA GLY A 37 13.06 1.49 6.19
C GLY A 37 13.65 2.65 7.00
N PRO A 38 14.28 3.63 6.30
CA PRO A 38 14.46 3.56 4.85
C PRO A 38 15.40 2.43 4.43
N LEU A 39 15.07 1.76 3.34
CA LEU A 39 15.95 0.88 2.58
C LEU A 39 16.45 1.66 1.39
N ASN A 40 17.65 1.35 0.87
CA ASN A 40 18.35 2.14 -0.13
C ASN A 40 18.74 3.55 0.37
N SER A 41 19.05 4.47 -0.54
CA SER A 41 19.44 5.85 -0.21
C SER A 41 18.95 6.83 -1.26
N GLY A 42 18.79 8.09 -0.86
CA GLY A 42 18.39 9.17 -1.75
C GLY A 42 17.02 8.96 -2.38
N PRO A 43 16.83 9.20 -3.70
CA PRO A 43 15.53 9.08 -4.34
C PRO A 43 14.98 7.65 -4.38
N ASP A 44 15.83 6.66 -4.17
CA ASP A 44 15.44 5.24 -4.20
C ASP A 44 15.08 4.69 -2.82
N GLU A 45 15.04 5.52 -1.79
CA GLU A 45 14.60 5.13 -0.46
C GLU A 45 13.17 4.58 -0.49
N VAL A 46 12.96 3.53 0.29
CA VAL A 46 11.65 2.89 0.40
C VAL A 46 11.38 2.45 1.83
N TRP A 47 10.16 2.62 2.26
CA TRP A 47 9.63 2.03 3.51
C TRP A 47 8.63 0.94 3.17
N PHE A 48 8.64 -0.06 4.02
CA PHE A 48 7.84 -1.23 3.85
C PHE A 48 7.09 -1.59 5.13
N TYR A 49 5.80 -1.90 4.99
CA TYR A 49 4.93 -2.31 6.08
C TYR A 49 4.33 -3.67 5.74
N ALA A 50 4.75 -4.71 6.46
CA ALA A 50 4.23 -6.05 6.24
C ALA A 50 2.77 -6.16 6.65
N ALA A 51 2.00 -6.89 5.88
CA ALA A 51 0.63 -7.24 6.21
C ALA A 51 0.56 -7.98 7.55
N LYS A 52 -0.50 -7.73 8.30
CA LYS A 52 -0.83 -8.56 9.45
C LYS A 52 -1.33 -9.93 8.95
N GLY A 53 -0.53 -10.96 9.12
CA GLY A 53 -0.81 -12.30 8.64
C GLY A 53 -0.41 -12.51 7.18
N LYS A 54 -1.12 -13.43 6.49
CA LYS A 54 -0.87 -13.69 5.07
C LYS A 54 -1.32 -12.48 4.23
N PRO A 55 -0.46 -11.90 3.40
CA PRO A 55 -0.84 -10.76 2.57
C PRO A 55 -1.94 -11.15 1.58
N ARG A 56 -2.89 -10.22 1.38
CA ARG A 56 -4.03 -10.34 0.46
C ARG A 56 -3.95 -9.36 -0.70
N SER A 57 -3.10 -8.35 -0.59
CA SER A 57 -2.78 -7.39 -1.65
C SER A 57 -1.40 -6.78 -1.41
N LEU A 58 -0.80 -6.25 -2.47
CA LEU A 58 0.36 -5.36 -2.40
C LEU A 58 -0.09 -3.95 -2.75
N VAL A 59 0.08 -3.00 -1.83
CA VAL A 59 -0.21 -1.59 -2.05
C VAL A 59 1.08 -0.83 -2.30
N ILE A 60 1.15 -0.11 -3.41
CA ILE A 60 2.19 0.89 -3.71
C ILE A 60 1.55 2.24 -3.40
N PHE A 61 2.03 2.94 -2.37
CA PHE A 61 1.48 4.22 -1.93
C PHE A 61 2.37 5.37 -2.39
N LEU A 62 1.85 6.20 -3.28
CA LEU A 62 2.55 7.35 -3.87
C LEU A 62 2.10 8.64 -3.18
N HIS A 63 3.05 9.31 -2.53
CA HIS A 63 2.81 10.52 -1.74
C HIS A 63 2.59 11.77 -2.59
N GLY A 64 2.20 12.89 -1.96
CA GLY A 64 2.06 14.19 -2.59
C GLY A 64 3.41 14.90 -2.75
N PHE A 65 3.34 16.14 -3.28
CA PHE A 65 4.47 17.07 -3.28
C PHE A 65 4.41 17.94 -2.01
N GLY A 66 5.51 18.05 -1.29
CA GLY A 66 5.51 18.80 -0.02
C GLY A 66 6.87 18.83 0.69
N GLY A 67 7.95 18.49 -0.01
CA GLY A 67 9.30 18.46 0.54
C GLY A 67 9.52 17.30 1.53
N PRO A 68 10.49 17.41 2.43
CA PRO A 68 10.97 16.29 3.26
C PRO A 68 9.90 15.57 4.08
N THR A 69 8.82 16.25 4.47
CA THR A 69 7.71 15.66 5.25
C THR A 69 6.82 14.74 4.42
N GLU A 70 6.70 14.97 3.12
CA GLU A 70 5.96 14.11 2.19
C GLU A 70 6.87 13.00 1.64
N GLU A 71 8.15 13.26 1.49
CA GLU A 71 9.13 12.28 1.03
C GLU A 71 9.34 11.14 2.02
N THR A 72 8.92 11.29 3.28
CA THR A 72 8.90 10.24 4.30
C THR A 72 7.47 9.81 4.62
N PRO A 73 7.26 8.61 5.17
CA PRO A 73 5.90 8.14 5.46
C PRO A 73 5.22 8.84 6.65
N ALA A 74 5.85 9.82 7.28
CA ALA A 74 5.39 10.41 8.55
C ALA A 74 3.93 10.89 8.49
N ASN A 75 3.59 11.67 7.46
CA ASN A 75 2.24 12.24 7.31
C ASN A 75 1.17 11.18 6.99
N HIS A 76 1.55 10.07 6.37
CA HIS A 76 0.63 9.00 5.95
C HIS A 76 0.68 7.78 6.89
N LEU A 77 1.55 7.81 7.91
CA LEU A 77 1.84 6.64 8.75
C LEU A 77 0.60 5.96 9.36
N PRO A 78 -0.41 6.69 9.88
CA PRO A 78 -1.62 6.05 10.39
C PRO A 78 -2.37 5.25 9.32
N TRP A 79 -2.47 5.78 8.10
CA TRP A 79 -3.16 5.10 7.00
C TRP A 79 -2.36 3.90 6.48
N LEU A 80 -1.03 4.03 6.32
CA LEU A 80 -0.16 2.93 5.92
C LEU A 80 -0.25 1.75 6.90
N LYS A 81 -0.24 2.04 8.21
CA LYS A 81 -0.43 1.03 9.27
C LYS A 81 -1.82 0.39 9.21
N HIS A 82 -2.86 1.16 8.91
CA HIS A 82 -4.22 0.64 8.73
C HIS A 82 -4.29 -0.34 7.55
N LEU A 83 -3.74 0.02 6.39
CA LEU A 83 -3.67 -0.86 5.22
C LEU A 83 -2.94 -2.17 5.54
N ALA A 84 -1.82 -2.08 6.25
CA ALA A 84 -1.05 -3.26 6.66
C ALA A 84 -1.82 -4.12 7.68
N ALA A 85 -2.50 -3.50 8.64
CA ALA A 85 -3.36 -4.20 9.61
C ALA A 85 -4.52 -4.93 8.92
N ASN A 86 -5.01 -4.41 7.78
CA ASN A 86 -6.07 -4.99 6.97
C ASN A 86 -5.57 -5.97 5.90
N GLY A 87 -4.32 -6.44 6.03
CA GLY A 87 -3.76 -7.51 5.21
C GLY A 87 -3.19 -7.08 3.86
N SER A 88 -2.75 -5.83 3.74
CA SER A 88 -1.96 -5.39 2.60
C SER A 88 -0.48 -5.30 2.97
N ASP A 89 0.41 -5.86 2.15
CA ASP A 89 1.79 -5.39 2.16
C ASP A 89 1.82 -3.98 1.57
N VAL A 90 2.51 -3.05 2.21
CA VAL A 90 2.52 -1.64 1.76
C VAL A 90 3.94 -1.19 1.48
N VAL A 91 4.16 -0.66 0.29
CA VAL A 91 5.41 -0.07 -0.17
C VAL A 91 5.21 1.43 -0.31
N TYR A 92 6.04 2.21 0.35
CA TYR A 92 6.04 3.67 0.28
C TYR A 92 7.39 4.12 -0.30
N PRO A 93 7.48 4.38 -1.61
CA PRO A 93 8.70 4.86 -2.24
C PRO A 93 8.89 6.35 -2.01
N ARG A 94 10.13 6.79 -1.79
CA ARG A 94 10.55 8.17 -1.93
C ARG A 94 10.96 8.39 -3.39
N TYR A 95 10.37 9.36 -4.08
CA TYR A 95 10.62 9.57 -5.52
C TYR A 95 10.75 11.04 -5.93
N GLU A 96 10.66 11.96 -4.96
CA GLU A 96 10.57 13.41 -5.18
C GLU A 96 11.84 14.18 -4.82
N VAL A 97 12.96 13.52 -4.67
CA VAL A 97 14.20 14.18 -4.24
C VAL A 97 14.71 15.11 -5.32
N GLY A 98 14.84 16.40 -4.98
CA GLY A 98 15.42 17.40 -5.88
C GLY A 98 14.54 17.79 -7.06
N GLY A 99 13.24 17.51 -7.03
CA GLY A 99 12.31 17.93 -8.09
C GLY A 99 12.49 17.17 -9.40
N SER A 100 12.89 15.90 -9.33
CA SER A 100 13.05 15.07 -10.54
C SER A 100 11.80 15.11 -11.42
N PRO A 101 11.92 15.44 -12.71
CA PRO A 101 10.79 15.46 -13.65
C PRO A 101 10.27 14.05 -13.98
N ASP A 102 11.06 12.99 -13.78
CA ASP A 102 10.67 11.59 -14.02
C ASP A 102 10.78 10.78 -12.71
N PRO A 103 9.67 10.57 -12.00
CA PRO A 103 9.66 9.81 -10.74
C PRO A 103 9.73 8.29 -10.95
N PHE A 104 9.47 7.79 -12.15
CA PHE A 104 9.26 6.36 -12.40
C PHE A 104 10.49 5.49 -12.14
N PRO A 105 11.73 5.90 -12.48
CA PRO A 105 12.91 5.09 -12.15
C PRO A 105 13.07 4.82 -10.66
N SER A 106 12.84 5.83 -9.81
CA SER A 106 12.92 5.68 -8.36
C SER A 106 11.77 4.85 -7.79
N ILE A 107 10.54 5.02 -8.31
CA ILE A 107 9.41 4.14 -7.94
C ILE A 107 9.73 2.69 -8.32
N ASP A 108 10.26 2.45 -9.51
CA ASP A 108 10.64 1.11 -9.98
C ASP A 108 11.73 0.48 -9.09
N ALA A 109 12.75 1.25 -8.72
CA ALA A 109 13.83 0.80 -7.83
C ALA A 109 13.28 0.43 -6.44
N ALA A 110 12.44 1.28 -5.88
CA ALA A 110 11.80 1.06 -4.59
C ALA A 110 10.92 -0.19 -4.58
N VAL A 111 10.09 -0.37 -5.61
CA VAL A 111 9.21 -1.54 -5.75
C VAL A 111 10.04 -2.83 -5.92
N ARG A 112 11.13 -2.80 -6.70
CA ARG A 112 12.04 -3.95 -6.81
C ARG A 112 12.64 -4.32 -5.46
N THR A 113 13.22 -3.36 -4.74
CA THR A 113 13.81 -3.59 -3.40
C THR A 113 12.79 -4.20 -2.43
N ALA A 114 11.56 -3.69 -2.43
CA ALA A 114 10.51 -4.24 -1.59
C ALA A 114 10.15 -5.67 -1.99
N THR A 115 10.01 -5.95 -3.29
CA THR A 115 9.61 -7.28 -3.77
C THR A 115 10.74 -8.31 -3.70
N GLU A 116 11.99 -7.92 -3.71
CA GLU A 116 13.13 -8.80 -3.40
C GLU A 116 13.08 -9.30 -1.95
N LYS A 117 12.64 -8.44 -1.02
CA LYS A 117 12.49 -8.81 0.39
C LYS A 117 11.22 -9.60 0.69
N LEU A 118 10.11 -9.28 0.01
CA LEU A 118 8.79 -9.88 0.21
C LEU A 118 8.57 -11.15 -0.61
N GLY A 119 9.39 -11.37 -1.62
CA GLY A 119 9.08 -12.29 -2.71
C GLY A 119 8.13 -11.64 -3.74
N LYS A 120 8.01 -12.27 -4.90
CA LYS A 120 7.09 -11.81 -5.95
C LYS A 120 5.66 -11.86 -5.42
N PRO A 121 4.89 -10.78 -5.55
CA PRO A 121 3.51 -10.78 -5.08
C PRO A 121 2.67 -11.76 -5.91
N HIS A 122 2.08 -12.73 -5.21
CA HIS A 122 1.05 -13.61 -5.76
C HIS A 122 -0.36 -13.10 -5.45
N VAL A 123 -0.45 -11.81 -5.13
CA VAL A 123 -1.65 -11.09 -4.70
C VAL A 123 -1.90 -9.90 -5.62
N PRO A 124 -3.13 -9.39 -5.71
CA PRO A 124 -3.42 -8.20 -6.50
C PRO A 124 -2.56 -7.01 -6.10
N VAL A 125 -2.02 -6.30 -7.10
CA VAL A 125 -1.31 -5.05 -6.92
C VAL A 125 -2.29 -3.89 -6.99
N VAL A 126 -2.18 -2.98 -6.03
CA VAL A 126 -2.99 -1.77 -5.90
C VAL A 126 -2.04 -0.57 -5.85
N VAL A 127 -2.33 0.45 -6.64
CA VAL A 127 -1.60 1.71 -6.56
C VAL A 127 -2.52 2.76 -5.96
N ILE A 128 -2.11 3.35 -4.84
CA ILE A 128 -2.80 4.48 -4.21
C ILE A 128 -1.92 5.70 -4.36
N GLY A 129 -2.47 6.81 -4.84
CA GLY A 129 -1.73 8.04 -4.94
C GLY A 129 -2.50 9.22 -4.38
N TYR A 130 -1.81 10.11 -3.66
CA TYR A 130 -2.33 11.36 -3.12
C TYR A 130 -1.74 12.56 -3.83
N SER A 131 -2.55 13.58 -4.14
CA SER A 131 -2.10 14.84 -4.73
C SER A 131 -1.30 14.61 -6.03
N ARG A 132 -0.05 15.03 -6.10
CA ARG A 132 0.86 14.70 -7.22
C ARG A 132 0.99 13.18 -7.40
N GLY A 133 1.13 12.41 -6.32
CA GLY A 133 1.13 10.95 -6.38
C GLY A 133 -0.15 10.39 -6.98
N GLY A 134 -1.29 11.09 -6.81
CA GLY A 134 -2.58 10.66 -7.38
C GLY A 134 -2.56 10.62 -8.90
N ARG A 135 -1.97 11.63 -9.56
CA ARG A 135 -1.80 11.59 -11.04
C ARG A 135 -0.70 10.64 -11.47
N ILE A 136 0.43 10.60 -10.74
CA ILE A 136 1.53 9.67 -11.00
C ILE A 136 1.05 8.23 -10.95
N ALA A 137 0.12 7.89 -10.06
CA ALA A 137 -0.42 6.54 -9.93
C ALA A 137 -1.05 6.01 -11.23
N VAL A 138 -1.76 6.86 -11.96
CA VAL A 138 -2.37 6.49 -13.25
C VAL A 138 -1.31 6.37 -14.35
N ASP A 139 -0.36 7.30 -14.40
CA ASP A 139 0.76 7.24 -15.34
C ASP A 139 1.66 6.02 -15.07
N TYR A 140 1.91 5.70 -13.80
CA TYR A 140 2.64 4.50 -13.38
C TYR A 140 1.96 3.22 -13.85
N ALA A 141 0.63 3.12 -13.68
CA ALA A 141 -0.13 1.98 -14.16
C ALA A 141 -0.05 1.82 -15.70
N ALA A 142 -0.06 2.94 -16.45
CA ALA A 142 0.12 2.92 -17.90
C ALA A 142 1.53 2.49 -18.34
N LEU A 143 2.53 2.64 -17.45
CA LEU A 143 3.92 2.24 -17.69
C LEU A 143 4.29 0.89 -17.06
N ARG A 144 3.31 0.10 -16.65
CA ARG A 144 3.46 -1.18 -15.92
C ARG A 144 4.50 -2.15 -16.47
N ALA A 145 4.76 -2.11 -17.78
CA ALA A 145 5.77 -2.96 -18.43
C ALA A 145 7.19 -2.77 -17.87
N ARG A 146 7.44 -1.67 -17.16
CA ARG A 146 8.75 -1.37 -16.56
C ARG A 146 9.06 -2.22 -15.33
N VAL A 147 8.03 -2.58 -14.55
CA VAL A 147 8.20 -3.31 -13.27
C VAL A 147 7.60 -4.70 -13.28
N GLY A 148 6.89 -5.10 -14.33
CA GLY A 148 6.29 -6.42 -14.44
C GLY A 148 5.09 -6.68 -13.53
N TYR A 149 4.54 -5.66 -12.88
CA TYR A 149 3.35 -5.76 -12.04
C TYR A 149 2.20 -4.95 -12.64
N GLU A 150 1.13 -5.65 -13.02
CA GLU A 150 -0.08 -5.01 -13.50
C GLU A 150 -1.01 -4.66 -12.34
N PRO A 151 -1.25 -3.36 -12.06
CA PRO A 151 -2.22 -3.00 -11.04
C PRO A 151 -3.61 -3.51 -11.39
N LYS A 152 -4.31 -4.06 -10.39
CA LYS A 152 -5.74 -4.42 -10.51
C LYS A 152 -6.65 -3.28 -10.08
N LEU A 153 -6.09 -2.33 -9.31
CA LEU A 153 -6.77 -1.12 -8.86
C LEU A 153 -5.79 0.05 -8.83
N VAL A 154 -6.22 1.18 -9.34
CA VAL A 154 -5.61 2.48 -9.09
C VAL A 154 -6.61 3.35 -8.36
N LEU A 155 -6.19 3.91 -7.22
CA LEU A 155 -6.95 4.89 -6.46
C LEU A 155 -6.18 6.21 -6.47
N THR A 156 -6.79 7.25 -7.03
CA THR A 156 -6.27 8.62 -6.95
C THR A 156 -7.05 9.41 -5.92
N VAL A 157 -6.34 10.06 -5.01
CA VAL A 157 -6.94 10.87 -3.94
C VAL A 157 -6.49 12.31 -4.14
N PHE A 158 -7.44 13.19 -4.43
CA PHE A 158 -7.22 14.61 -4.66
C PHE A 158 -6.07 14.86 -5.66
N PRO A 159 -6.14 14.25 -6.87
CA PRO A 159 -5.05 14.31 -7.82
C PRO A 159 -4.75 15.76 -8.24
N ALA A 160 -3.48 16.15 -8.14
CA ALA A 160 -3.01 17.46 -8.57
C ALA A 160 -3.04 17.58 -10.10
N LEU A 161 -2.97 18.81 -10.58
CA LEU A 161 -2.78 19.11 -12.00
C LEU A 161 -1.43 18.57 -12.51
N TYR A 162 -1.40 18.22 -13.78
CA TYR A 162 -0.17 17.89 -14.46
C TYR A 162 0.65 19.15 -14.71
N SER A 163 1.95 19.06 -14.43
CA SER A 163 2.88 20.13 -14.85
C SER A 163 3.14 20.01 -16.36
N PRO A 164 3.25 21.15 -17.09
CA PRO A 164 3.61 21.13 -18.51
C PRO A 164 4.94 20.44 -18.83
N HIS A 165 5.84 20.38 -17.85
CA HIS A 165 7.17 19.80 -18.01
C HIS A 165 7.26 18.33 -17.62
N GLU A 166 6.16 17.73 -17.16
CA GLU A 166 6.16 16.32 -16.76
C GLU A 166 5.86 15.39 -17.93
N ARG A 167 6.59 14.31 -17.95
CA ARG A 167 6.34 13.22 -18.90
C ARG A 167 5.02 12.54 -18.58
N LEU A 168 4.10 12.55 -19.53
CA LEU A 168 2.82 11.85 -19.43
C LEU A 168 2.94 10.45 -20.05
N ALA A 169 2.40 9.45 -19.37
CA ALA A 169 2.28 8.12 -19.93
C ALA A 169 1.08 8.02 -20.88
N PRO A 170 1.19 7.31 -22.00
CA PRO A 170 0.04 7.07 -22.87
C PRO A 170 -0.99 6.13 -22.21
N PHE A 171 -2.17 6.64 -21.86
CA PHE A 171 -3.23 5.86 -21.20
C PHE A 171 -3.80 4.72 -22.03
N LYS A 172 -3.54 4.69 -23.35
CA LYS A 172 -3.86 3.54 -24.21
C LYS A 172 -3.21 2.23 -23.78
N TYR A 173 -2.20 2.28 -22.90
CA TYR A 173 -1.53 1.09 -22.35
C TYR A 173 -2.13 0.62 -21.02
N LEU A 174 -3.13 1.32 -20.47
CA LEU A 174 -3.84 0.85 -19.28
C LEU A 174 -4.58 -0.46 -19.59
N ASP A 175 -4.52 -1.41 -18.66
CA ASP A 175 -5.34 -2.62 -18.74
C ASP A 175 -6.83 -2.25 -18.56
N GLY A 176 -7.64 -2.51 -19.58
CA GLY A 176 -9.08 -2.25 -19.55
C GLY A 176 -9.86 -3.05 -18.52
N LYS A 177 -9.24 -4.02 -17.84
CA LYS A 177 -9.82 -4.77 -16.72
C LYS A 177 -9.46 -4.17 -15.35
N MET A 178 -8.52 -3.24 -15.31
CA MET A 178 -8.11 -2.54 -14.09
C MET A 178 -9.25 -1.64 -13.60
N LYS A 179 -9.52 -1.65 -12.30
CA LYS A 179 -10.41 -0.67 -11.68
C LYS A 179 -9.65 0.63 -11.43
N LEU A 180 -10.31 1.76 -11.67
CA LEU A 180 -9.77 3.08 -11.38
C LEU A 180 -10.79 3.87 -10.56
N ALA A 181 -10.38 4.36 -9.39
CA ALA A 181 -11.19 5.20 -8.53
C ALA A 181 -10.56 6.59 -8.38
N ILE A 182 -11.37 7.63 -8.45
CA ILE A 182 -10.93 9.02 -8.30
C ILE A 182 -11.73 9.63 -7.14
N MET A 183 -11.04 9.99 -6.06
CA MET A 183 -11.62 10.73 -4.93
C MET A 183 -11.38 12.22 -5.09
N LEU A 184 -12.44 13.02 -4.89
CA LEU A 184 -12.42 14.48 -5.00
C LEU A 184 -13.13 15.09 -3.79
N GLY A 185 -12.50 16.07 -3.15
CA GLY A 185 -13.04 16.77 -1.97
C GLY A 185 -13.82 18.03 -2.37
N ASP A 186 -14.96 18.27 -1.75
CA ASP A 186 -15.79 19.43 -2.09
C ASP A 186 -15.25 20.77 -1.55
N GLU A 187 -14.32 20.75 -0.61
CA GLU A 187 -13.62 21.94 -0.11
C GLU A 187 -12.11 21.91 -0.41
N ASP A 188 -11.67 21.08 -1.36
CA ASP A 188 -10.28 21.11 -1.80
C ASP A 188 -10.03 22.30 -2.73
N THR A 189 -9.55 23.40 -2.16
CA THR A 189 -9.18 24.62 -2.89
C THR A 189 -7.72 24.62 -3.33
N SER A 190 -6.91 23.65 -2.91
CA SER A 190 -5.48 23.56 -3.25
C SER A 190 -5.29 23.05 -4.68
N VAL A 191 -5.97 21.97 -5.05
CA VAL A 191 -5.88 21.37 -6.40
C VAL A 191 -7.25 21.32 -7.09
N GLY A 192 -8.34 21.46 -6.35
CA GLY A 192 -9.70 21.43 -6.87
C GLY A 192 -10.05 20.14 -7.59
N PHE A 193 -10.86 20.25 -8.65
CA PHE A 193 -11.31 19.10 -9.44
C PHE A 193 -10.52 18.88 -10.73
N GLU A 194 -9.62 19.79 -11.09
CA GLU A 194 -9.01 19.83 -12.43
C GLU A 194 -8.10 18.63 -12.70
N GLY A 195 -7.33 18.16 -11.70
CA GLY A 195 -6.55 16.94 -11.84
C GLY A 195 -7.41 15.72 -12.18
N GLY A 196 -8.52 15.56 -11.46
CA GLY A 196 -9.48 14.48 -11.73
C GLY A 196 -10.16 14.61 -13.09
N ARG A 197 -10.55 15.82 -13.49
CA ARG A 197 -11.13 16.09 -14.83
C ARG A 197 -10.14 15.75 -15.95
N THR A 198 -8.87 16.11 -15.77
CA THR A 198 -7.80 15.81 -16.73
C THR A 198 -7.60 14.30 -16.87
N ILE A 199 -7.56 13.57 -15.76
CA ILE A 199 -7.49 12.10 -15.77
C ILE A 199 -8.66 11.51 -16.56
N LEU A 200 -9.90 11.94 -16.25
CA LEU A 200 -11.10 11.46 -16.95
C LEU A 200 -11.08 11.76 -18.45
N ALA A 201 -10.67 12.95 -18.85
CA ALA A 201 -10.55 13.32 -20.26
C ALA A 201 -9.53 12.42 -20.98
N ARG A 202 -8.37 12.16 -20.37
CA ARG A 202 -7.34 11.27 -20.92
C ARG A 202 -7.81 9.81 -20.99
N LEU A 203 -8.56 9.32 -20.00
CA LEU A 203 -9.16 7.98 -20.03
C LEU A 203 -10.17 7.84 -21.16
N LYS A 204 -11.01 8.86 -21.38
CA LYS A 204 -11.97 8.90 -22.49
C LYS A 204 -11.27 8.87 -23.84
N LEU A 205 -10.21 9.67 -24.02
CA LEU A 205 -9.39 9.68 -25.25
C LEU A 205 -8.68 8.33 -25.49
N ALA A 206 -8.36 7.60 -24.43
CA ALA A 206 -7.76 6.29 -24.49
C ALA A 206 -8.76 5.14 -24.66
N ASN A 207 -10.06 5.43 -24.76
CA ASN A 207 -11.16 4.45 -24.79
C ASN A 207 -11.13 3.49 -23.58
N PHE A 208 -10.72 3.99 -22.41
CA PHE A 208 -10.75 3.18 -21.19
C PHE A 208 -12.20 2.90 -20.77
N PRO A 209 -12.58 1.66 -20.39
CA PRO A 209 -13.97 1.29 -20.13
C PRO A 209 -14.60 2.11 -19.00
N PRO A 210 -15.70 2.83 -19.23
CA PRO A 210 -16.37 3.64 -18.20
C PRO A 210 -16.85 2.80 -17.00
N SER A 211 -17.19 1.53 -17.20
CA SER A 211 -17.60 0.59 -16.16
C SER A 211 -16.50 0.28 -15.14
N GLN A 212 -15.25 0.55 -15.47
CA GLN A 212 -14.09 0.38 -14.58
C GLN A 212 -13.75 1.67 -13.82
N ILE A 213 -14.43 2.78 -14.09
CA ILE A 213 -14.16 4.08 -13.45
C ILE A 213 -15.16 4.34 -12.35
N LYS A 214 -14.67 4.68 -11.15
CA LYS A 214 -15.49 5.10 -10.01
C LYS A 214 -15.10 6.50 -9.56
N LEU A 215 -16.05 7.44 -9.60
CA LEU A 215 -15.90 8.75 -8.99
C LEU A 215 -16.44 8.71 -7.56
N ILE A 216 -15.67 9.23 -6.61
CA ILE A 216 -16.01 9.30 -5.19
C ILE A 216 -15.90 10.75 -4.74
N GLY A 217 -17.05 11.39 -4.54
CA GLY A 217 -17.12 12.72 -3.94
C GLY A 217 -16.98 12.62 -2.42
N VAL A 218 -15.91 13.14 -1.88
CA VAL A 218 -15.72 13.28 -0.43
C VAL A 218 -16.41 14.56 0.00
N LYS A 219 -17.43 14.43 0.86
CA LYS A 219 -18.27 15.54 1.29
C LYS A 219 -17.90 16.05 2.67
N SER A 220 -17.80 17.37 2.78
CA SER A 220 -17.71 18.06 4.07
C SER A 220 -18.99 17.88 4.88
N HIS A 221 -18.86 17.61 6.17
CA HIS A 221 -20.01 17.50 7.07
C HIS A 221 -19.61 17.79 8.52
N GLY A 222 -20.43 18.53 9.24
CA GLY A 222 -20.13 18.91 10.61
C GLY A 222 -18.77 19.64 10.71
N LYS A 223 -17.88 19.13 11.54
CA LYS A 223 -16.52 19.66 11.70
C LYS A 223 -15.52 19.12 10.66
N PHE A 224 -15.87 18.06 9.95
CA PHE A 224 -15.01 17.51 8.90
C PHE A 224 -15.13 18.36 7.65
N LYS A 225 -13.99 18.80 7.14
CA LYS A 225 -13.82 19.55 5.90
C LYS A 225 -13.01 18.73 4.92
N ALA A 226 -13.57 18.43 3.75
CA ALA A 226 -12.89 17.64 2.71
C ALA A 226 -11.90 18.52 1.92
N THR A 227 -10.95 19.12 2.63
CA THR A 227 -9.84 19.92 2.08
C THR A 227 -8.69 19.01 1.63
N HIS A 228 -7.73 19.59 0.90
CA HIS A 228 -6.56 18.85 0.41
C HIS A 228 -5.83 18.07 1.49
N LEU A 229 -5.63 18.69 2.67
CA LEU A 229 -4.89 18.10 3.78
C LEU A 229 -5.72 17.14 4.64
N SER A 230 -7.03 17.05 4.42
CA SER A 230 -7.90 16.18 5.24
C SER A 230 -7.59 14.68 5.10
N VAL A 231 -6.87 14.29 4.05
CA VAL A 231 -6.40 12.92 3.85
C VAL A 231 -5.29 12.52 4.83
N LEU A 232 -4.59 13.51 5.38
CA LEU A 232 -3.51 13.32 6.37
C LEU A 232 -4.05 13.18 7.80
N ASP A 233 -5.34 13.48 8.01
CA ASP A 233 -6.01 13.36 9.29
C ASP A 233 -6.39 11.90 9.57
N ASP A 234 -6.28 11.47 10.82
CA ASP A 234 -6.65 10.13 11.27
C ASP A 234 -7.91 10.11 12.16
N SER A 235 -8.64 11.22 12.18
CA SER A 235 -9.92 11.32 12.88
C SER A 235 -10.94 10.27 12.39
N PRO A 236 -11.93 9.90 13.21
CA PRO A 236 -12.98 8.98 12.78
C PRO A 236 -13.72 9.45 11.50
N ALA A 237 -13.79 10.75 11.26
CA ALA A 237 -14.41 11.31 10.06
C ALA A 237 -13.53 11.08 8.82
N ALA A 238 -12.23 11.37 8.90
CA ALA A 238 -11.27 11.12 7.83
C ALA A 238 -11.16 9.62 7.51
N ARG A 239 -11.12 8.75 8.53
CA ARG A 239 -11.13 7.30 8.32
C ARG A 239 -12.38 6.83 7.56
N ARG A 240 -13.55 7.34 7.89
CA ARG A 240 -14.80 7.04 7.13
C ARG A 240 -14.76 7.57 5.71
N ALA A 241 -14.15 8.73 5.50
CA ALA A 241 -14.08 9.40 4.21
C ALA A 241 -13.09 8.75 3.24
N PHE A 242 -11.94 8.30 3.74
CA PHE A 242 -10.83 7.82 2.92
C PHE A 242 -10.53 6.33 3.12
N TRP A 243 -10.37 5.86 4.37
CA TRP A 243 -9.89 4.51 4.61
C TRP A 243 -10.94 3.44 4.30
N LEU A 244 -12.18 3.60 4.80
CA LEU A 244 -13.22 2.61 4.55
C LEU A 244 -13.59 2.45 3.06
N PRO A 245 -13.73 3.53 2.26
CA PRO A 245 -13.90 3.36 0.81
C PRO A 245 -12.71 2.68 0.14
N THR A 246 -11.48 2.97 0.58
CA THR A 246 -10.26 2.33 0.09
C THR A 246 -10.25 0.84 0.39
N ASP A 247 -10.57 0.42 1.62
CA ASP A 247 -10.66 -0.99 2.00
C ASP A 247 -11.64 -1.75 1.11
N ARG A 248 -12.85 -1.19 0.89
CA ARG A 248 -13.86 -1.79 0.00
C ARG A 248 -13.40 -1.92 -1.46
N LEU A 249 -12.63 -0.95 -1.94
CA LEU A 249 -12.05 -1.00 -3.28
C LEU A 249 -10.99 -2.10 -3.38
N ILE A 250 -10.10 -2.19 -2.40
CA ILE A 250 -9.08 -3.23 -2.33
C ILE A 250 -9.75 -4.61 -2.24
N ASP A 251 -10.76 -4.78 -1.38
CA ASP A 251 -11.49 -6.05 -1.25
C ASP A 251 -12.17 -6.47 -2.56
N SER A 252 -12.57 -5.50 -3.38
CA SER A 252 -13.23 -5.78 -4.66
C SER A 252 -12.32 -6.33 -5.77
N VAL A 253 -11.00 -6.38 -5.53
CA VAL A 253 -9.98 -6.90 -6.47
C VAL A 253 -9.16 -8.06 -5.92
N ARG A 254 -9.46 -8.47 -4.70
CA ARG A 254 -8.86 -9.64 -4.01
C ARG A 254 -9.37 -10.97 -4.49
#